data_fb4f8baedde2ba2ea32f70d7ea794cab
#
_entry.id   fb4f8baedde2ba2ea32f70d7ea794cab
#
_cell.length_a   1.000
_cell.length_b   1.000
_cell.length_c   1.000
_cell.angle_alpha   90.00
_cell.angle_beta   90.00
_cell.angle_gamma   90.00
#
_symmetry.space_group_name_H-M   'P 1'
#
loop_
_entity.id
_entity.type
_entity.pdbx_description
1 polymer ?
#
loop_
_entity_poly.entity_id
_entity_poly.type
_entity_poly.pdbx_seq_one_letter_code
_entity_poly.pdbx_strand_id
1 'polypeptide(L)'
;MWVRQMPLSVELPDELVIVATTADEIIQAMTVLDWDFPNDPQEYMHFVAKRFSITGQVLLYWDSLSFLEACHSADILILNQEVNE
;
A
#
# COMPACT_ATOMS: atom_id res chain seq x y z
N MET A 1 -7.74 28.55 9.56
CA MET A 1 -8.41 27.49 8.82
C MET A 1 -7.71 26.16 8.99
N TRP A 2 -8.47 25.14 9.22
CA TRP A 2 -7.95 23.82 9.45
C TRP A 2 -7.96 23.00 8.19
N VAL A 3 -6.84 22.42 7.85
CA VAL A 3 -6.80 21.38 6.85
C VAL A 3 -6.65 20.08 7.59
N ARG A 4 -7.67 19.28 7.57
CA ARG A 4 -7.66 18.02 8.25
C ARG A 4 -7.22 16.94 7.29
N GLN A 5 -6.10 16.33 7.59
CA GLN A 5 -5.64 15.21 6.79
C GLN A 5 -6.33 13.95 7.27
N MET A 6 -6.83 13.18 6.31
CA MET A 6 -7.47 11.93 6.63
C MET A 6 -6.42 10.84 6.68
N PRO A 7 -6.31 10.14 7.81
CA PRO A 7 -5.36 9.05 7.89
C PRO A 7 -5.75 7.90 6.99
N LEU A 8 -4.75 7.22 6.48
CA LEU A 8 -4.91 5.98 5.77
C LEU A 8 -4.43 4.85 6.67
N SER A 9 -5.07 3.72 6.58
CA SER A 9 -4.57 2.54 7.25
C SER A 9 -4.63 1.34 6.32
N VAL A 10 -3.67 0.44 6.50
CA VAL A 10 -3.57 -0.78 5.74
C VAL A 10 -3.47 -1.94 6.70
N GLU A 11 -4.32 -2.94 6.51
CA GLU A 11 -4.29 -4.17 7.27
C GLU A 11 -3.66 -5.24 6.41
N LEU A 12 -2.54 -5.78 6.85
CA LEU A 12 -1.82 -6.82 6.13
C LEU A 12 -2.30 -8.21 6.58
N PRO A 13 -2.08 -9.24 5.76
CA PRO A 13 -2.58 -10.59 6.08
C PRO A 13 -2.06 -11.17 7.39
N ASP A 14 -0.93 -10.69 7.90
CA ASP A 14 -0.36 -11.14 9.17
C ASP A 14 -0.85 -10.33 10.36
N GLU A 15 -1.97 -9.64 10.20
CA GLU A 15 -2.62 -8.83 11.23
C GLU A 15 -1.85 -7.56 11.59
N LEU A 16 -0.84 -7.22 10.83
CA LEU A 16 -0.10 -5.97 11.02
C LEU A 16 -0.89 -4.82 10.41
N VAL A 17 -1.03 -3.74 11.16
CA VAL A 17 -1.74 -2.55 10.70
C VAL A 17 -0.75 -1.39 10.60
N ILE A 18 -0.76 -0.73 9.46
CA ILE A 18 0.07 0.45 9.22
C ILE A 18 -0.85 1.66 9.06
N VAL A 19 -0.59 2.71 9.82
CA VAL A 19 -1.37 3.94 9.77
C VAL A 19 -0.45 5.09 9.39
N ALA A 20 -0.86 5.87 8.42
CA ALA A 20 -0.09 7.04 7.98
C ALA A 20 -1.02 8.07 7.37
N THR A 21 -0.50 9.26 7.12
CA THR A 21 -1.31 10.33 6.51
C THR A 21 -1.31 10.27 4.99
N THR A 22 -0.30 9.64 4.40
CA THR A 22 -0.19 9.54 2.94
C THR A 22 0.07 8.11 2.51
N ALA A 23 -0.31 7.80 1.28
CA ALA A 23 -0.04 6.49 0.70
C ALA A 23 1.45 6.23 0.56
N ASP A 24 2.23 7.27 0.25
CA ASP A 24 3.68 7.13 0.13
C ASP A 24 4.30 6.66 1.44
N GLU A 25 3.83 7.18 2.57
CA GLU A 25 4.32 6.77 3.87
C GLU A 25 3.99 5.31 4.16
N ILE A 26 2.80 4.87 3.75
CA ILE A 26 2.41 3.47 3.93
C ILE A 26 3.29 2.55 3.10
N ILE A 27 3.53 2.90 1.84
CA ILE A 27 4.38 2.09 0.97
C ILE A 27 5.80 2.03 1.52
N GLN A 28 6.30 3.16 2.04
CA GLN A 28 7.64 3.19 2.61
C GLN A 28 7.73 2.28 3.84
N ALA A 29 6.72 2.29 4.70
CA ALA A 29 6.69 1.41 5.85
C ALA A 29 6.65 -0.06 5.44
N MET A 30 5.86 -0.40 4.42
CA MET A 30 5.80 -1.76 3.91
C MET A 30 7.15 -2.19 3.35
N THR A 31 7.84 -1.29 2.67
CA THR A 31 9.17 -1.56 2.11
C THR A 31 10.17 -1.89 3.22
N VAL A 32 10.13 -1.13 4.30
CA VAL A 32 11.04 -1.34 5.44
C VAL A 32 10.74 -2.67 6.14
N LEU A 33 9.48 -3.06 6.19
CA LEU A 33 9.09 -4.31 6.84
C LEU A 33 9.44 -5.54 6.03
N ASP A 34 9.71 -5.37 4.74
CA ASP A 34 10.07 -6.48 3.88
C ASP A 34 11.60 -6.59 3.83
N TRP A 35 12.12 -7.65 4.43
CA TRP A 35 13.56 -7.87 4.59
C TRP A 35 14.33 -8.02 3.28
N ASP A 36 13.62 -8.43 2.24
CA ASP A 36 14.27 -8.76 0.97
C ASP A 36 14.47 -7.53 0.08
N PHE A 37 14.11 -6.34 0.59
CA PHE A 37 14.15 -5.16 -0.25
C PHE A 37 15.02 -4.05 0.29
N PRO A 38 15.77 -3.38 -0.59
CA PRO A 38 16.32 -2.09 -0.24
C PRO A 38 15.18 -1.10 -0.02
N ASN A 39 15.48 0.00 0.66
CA ASN A 39 14.48 1.01 1.01
C ASN A 39 14.06 1.83 -0.20
N ASP A 40 13.52 1.19 -1.23
CA ASP A 40 13.04 1.87 -2.42
C ASP A 40 11.58 1.51 -2.65
N PRO A 41 10.65 2.42 -2.30
CA PRO A 41 9.23 2.13 -2.45
C PRO A 41 8.81 1.82 -3.88
N GLN A 42 9.43 2.45 -4.88
CA GLN A 42 9.07 2.20 -6.27
C GLN A 42 9.47 0.80 -6.70
N GLU A 43 10.65 0.38 -6.33
CA GLU A 43 11.09 -0.98 -6.63
C GLU A 43 10.24 -2.00 -5.89
N TYR A 44 9.86 -1.69 -4.67
CA TYR A 44 8.99 -2.56 -3.88
C TYR A 44 7.64 -2.76 -4.57
N MET A 45 7.01 -1.68 -5.01
CA MET A 45 5.73 -1.78 -5.71
C MET A 45 5.87 -2.61 -6.99
N HIS A 46 6.93 -2.38 -7.73
CA HIS A 46 7.18 -3.11 -8.98
C HIS A 46 7.36 -4.61 -8.70
N PHE A 47 8.09 -4.93 -7.65
CA PHE A 47 8.31 -6.32 -7.26
C PHE A 47 7.01 -7.01 -6.87
N VAL A 48 6.20 -6.36 -6.06
CA VAL A 48 4.93 -6.93 -5.63
C VAL A 48 4.02 -7.17 -6.83
N ALA A 49 3.94 -6.19 -7.74
CA ALA A 49 3.13 -6.33 -8.94
C ALA A 49 3.60 -7.50 -9.79
N LYS A 50 4.92 -7.65 -9.95
CA LYS A 50 5.48 -8.74 -10.72
C LYS A 50 5.20 -10.09 -10.07
N ARG A 51 5.33 -10.16 -8.76
CA ARG A 51 5.09 -11.39 -8.01
C ARG A 51 3.66 -11.87 -8.17
N PHE A 52 2.69 -10.97 -8.12
CA PHE A 52 1.30 -11.35 -8.27
C PHE A 52 0.91 -11.62 -9.71
N SER A 53 1.64 -11.09 -10.68
CA SER A 53 1.38 -11.39 -12.09
C SER A 53 1.63 -12.87 -12.40
N ILE A 54 2.51 -13.52 -11.65
CA ILE A 54 2.79 -14.95 -11.84
C ILE A 54 1.55 -15.79 -11.55
N THR A 55 0.69 -15.34 -10.63
CA THR A 55 -0.54 -16.04 -10.30
C THR A 55 -1.72 -15.61 -11.15
N GLY A 56 -1.49 -14.76 -12.15
CA GLY A 56 -2.54 -14.29 -13.05
C GLY A 56 -3.23 -13.03 -12.59
N GLN A 57 -2.81 -12.44 -11.49
CA GLN A 57 -3.37 -11.17 -11.01
C GLN A 57 -2.53 -10.01 -11.53
N VAL A 58 -3.20 -9.05 -12.16
CA VAL A 58 -2.53 -7.87 -12.70
C VAL A 58 -2.85 -6.69 -11.81
N LEU A 59 -1.80 -6.06 -11.27
CA LEU A 59 -1.94 -4.84 -10.48
C LEU A 59 -1.61 -3.66 -11.36
N LEU A 60 -2.61 -2.83 -11.63
CA LEU A 60 -2.43 -1.61 -12.40
C LEU A 60 -2.31 -0.45 -11.43
N TYR A 61 -1.22 0.28 -11.52
CA TYR A 61 -0.99 1.40 -10.62
C TYR A 61 -0.13 2.45 -11.32
N TRP A 62 -0.26 3.69 -10.87
CA TRP A 62 0.55 4.80 -11.37
C TRP A 62 1.13 5.65 -10.24
N ASP A 63 0.68 5.43 -9.01
CA ASP A 63 1.24 6.08 -7.83
C ASP A 63 0.98 5.19 -6.61
N SER A 64 1.40 5.67 -5.44
CA SER A 64 1.28 4.87 -4.22
C SER A 64 -0.16 4.56 -3.85
N LEU A 65 -1.05 5.54 -3.97
CA LEU A 65 -2.45 5.32 -3.61
C LEU A 65 -3.12 4.32 -4.53
N SER A 66 -2.91 4.46 -5.85
CA SER A 66 -3.49 3.52 -6.80
C SER A 66 -2.94 2.12 -6.61
N PHE A 67 -1.67 2.00 -6.20
CA PHE A 67 -1.09 0.71 -5.87
C PHE A 67 -1.82 0.07 -4.68
N LEU A 68 -2.06 0.83 -3.62
CA LEU A 68 -2.79 0.31 -2.45
C LEU A 68 -4.22 -0.07 -2.82
N GLU A 69 -4.87 0.71 -3.66
CA GLU A 69 -6.22 0.39 -4.12
C GLU A 69 -6.24 -0.88 -4.96
N ALA A 70 -5.24 -1.06 -5.81
CA ALA A 70 -5.13 -2.29 -6.60
C ALA A 70 -4.91 -3.51 -5.71
N CYS A 71 -4.06 -3.38 -4.70
CA CYS A 71 -3.83 -4.46 -3.74
C CYS A 71 -5.10 -4.78 -2.96
N HIS A 72 -5.86 -3.76 -2.58
CA HIS A 72 -7.13 -3.98 -1.88
C HIS A 72 -8.12 -4.73 -2.77
N SER A 73 -8.21 -4.35 -4.04
CA SER A 73 -9.10 -5.01 -4.99
C SER A 73 -8.71 -6.47 -5.24
N ALA A 74 -7.42 -6.78 -5.11
CA ALA A 74 -6.91 -8.13 -5.31
C ALA A 74 -6.88 -8.96 -4.02
N ASP A 75 -7.44 -8.43 -2.93
CA ASP A 75 -7.47 -9.08 -1.61
C ASP A 75 -6.09 -9.35 -1.02
N ILE A 76 -5.11 -8.54 -1.41
CA ILE A 76 -3.75 -8.67 -0.86
C ILE A 76 -3.65 -8.00 0.50
N LEU A 77 -4.39 -6.91 0.67
CA LEU A 77 -4.45 -6.17 1.92
C LEU A 77 -5.80 -5.47 2.01
N ILE A 78 -6.09 -4.91 3.16
CA ILE A 78 -7.29 -4.11 3.37
C ILE A 78 -6.87 -2.65 3.53
N LEU A 79 -7.34 -1.82 2.61
CA LEU A 79 -7.07 -0.39 2.65
C LEU A 79 -8.29 0.32 3.25
N ASN A 80 -8.05 1.08 4.29
CA ASN A 80 -9.09 1.90 4.92
C ASN A 80 -8.73 3.37 4.75
N GLN A 81 -9.66 4.12 4.20
CA GLN A 81 -9.55 5.57 4.13
C GLN A 81 -10.63 6.14 5.02
N GLU A 82 -10.22 6.93 6.00
CA GLU A 82 -11.18 7.55 6.88
C GLU A 82 -11.80 8.74 6.15
N VAL A 83 -13.09 8.68 5.96
CA VAL A 83 -13.81 9.77 5.32
C VAL A 83 -14.36 10.66 6.41
N ASN A 84 -13.96 11.91 6.35
CA ASN A 84 -14.35 12.88 7.35
C ASN A 84 -15.35 13.84 6.72
N GLU A 85 -16.55 13.73 7.14
CA GLU A 85 -17.61 14.58 6.61
C GLU A 85 -17.91 15.75 7.50
#